data_1ec664fa544f5fc645d7133c817a48fb
#
_entry.id   1ec664fa544f5fc645d7133c817a48fb
#
_cell.length_a   1.000
_cell.length_b   1.000
_cell.length_c   1.000
_cell.angle_alpha   90.00
_cell.angle_beta   90.00
_cell.angle_gamma   90.00
#
_symmetry.space_group_name_H-M   'P 1'
#
loop_
_entity.id
_entity.type
_entity.pdbx_description
1 polymer ?
#
loop_
_entity_poly.entity_id
_entity_poly.type
_entity_poly.pdbx_seq_one_letter_code
_entity_poly.pdbx_strand_id
1 'polypeptide(L)'
;MKKIKSFFVILLLSFISTNAQSANDYLIYVSNFFDKHPTHIKVYRYGYWVNQATILKNSSKAIFTSSANCEKNQYGKLILSLEPKIFYNPLMTTLYGGITAKIYGYDGKIITTIYSEDETQGILTVLYEKLVDKLYKKILIQLQNQISTNEAINLYLQKNSEPIEGTFCSMLN
;
A
#
# COMPACT_ATOMS: atom_id res chain seq x y z
N MET A 1 -59.80 0.84 14.40
CA MET A 1 -58.98 1.16 13.23
C MET A 1 -57.80 2.13 13.51
N LYS A 2 -57.27 2.26 14.74
CA LYS A 2 -56.14 3.17 15.06
C LYS A 2 -54.78 2.46 15.29
N LYS A 3 -54.75 1.12 15.40
CA LYS A 3 -53.49 0.37 15.70
C LYS A 3 -52.68 -0.03 14.47
N ILE A 4 -53.19 0.04 13.25
CA ILE A 4 -52.51 -0.38 12.03
C ILE A 4 -51.53 0.69 11.49
N LYS A 5 -51.80 1.98 11.77
CA LYS A 5 -50.93 3.07 11.30
C LYS A 5 -49.60 3.16 12.03
N SER A 6 -49.49 2.68 13.27
CA SER A 6 -48.23 2.71 14.05
C SER A 6 -47.26 1.61 13.62
N PHE A 7 -47.73 0.50 13.07
CA PHE A 7 -46.88 -0.60 12.64
C PHE A 7 -46.14 -0.32 11.31
N PHE A 8 -46.77 0.51 10.45
CA PHE A 8 -46.17 0.87 9.15
C PHE A 8 -45.03 1.88 9.26
N VAL A 9 -45.05 2.74 10.28
CA VAL A 9 -43.98 3.72 10.53
C VAL A 9 -42.70 3.05 11.07
N ILE A 10 -42.83 1.99 11.85
CA ILE A 10 -41.68 1.23 12.39
C ILE A 10 -41.01 0.39 11.28
N LEU A 11 -41.78 -0.10 10.31
CA LEU A 11 -41.23 -0.88 9.20
C LEU A 11 -40.43 -0.05 8.17
N LEU A 12 -40.74 1.26 8.05
CA LEU A 12 -40.04 2.17 7.14
C LEU A 12 -38.72 2.68 7.72
N LEU A 13 -38.50 2.63 9.03
CA LEU A 13 -37.25 3.04 9.66
C LEU A 13 -36.16 1.98 9.66
N SER A 14 -36.48 0.72 9.33
CA SER A 14 -35.52 -0.40 9.29
C SER A 14 -34.76 -0.51 7.97
N PHE A 15 -35.06 0.31 6.96
CA PHE A 15 -34.38 0.25 5.63
C PHE A 15 -33.29 1.31 5.42
N ILE A 16 -32.97 2.14 6.41
CA ILE A 16 -31.78 2.99 6.34
C ILE A 16 -30.62 2.19 6.92
N SER A 17 -30.30 1.06 6.28
CA SER A 17 -28.98 0.46 6.37
C SER A 17 -28.03 1.40 5.64
N THR A 18 -27.50 2.40 6.31
CA THR A 18 -26.32 3.11 5.85
C THR A 18 -25.24 2.04 5.70
N ASN A 19 -24.93 1.65 4.47
CA ASN A 19 -23.71 0.93 4.16
C ASN A 19 -22.55 1.86 4.56
N ALA A 20 -22.21 1.86 5.84
CA ALA A 20 -20.98 2.43 6.34
C ALA A 20 -19.88 1.54 5.76
N GLN A 21 -19.42 1.88 4.55
CA GLN A 21 -18.29 1.24 3.92
C GLN A 21 -17.11 1.48 4.86
N SER A 22 -16.65 0.42 5.55
CA SER A 22 -15.53 0.54 6.47
C SER A 22 -14.32 1.02 5.69
N ALA A 23 -13.84 2.21 5.99
CA ALA A 23 -12.64 2.74 5.36
C ALA A 23 -11.45 1.86 5.73
N ASN A 24 -10.62 1.53 4.76
CA ASN A 24 -9.36 0.87 5.01
C ASN A 24 -8.43 1.79 5.82
N ASP A 25 -7.48 1.24 6.55
CA ASP A 25 -6.49 2.09 7.22
C ASP A 25 -5.55 2.73 6.20
N TYR A 26 -5.21 2.00 5.14
CA TYR A 26 -4.28 2.47 4.11
C TYR A 26 -4.82 2.26 2.69
N LEU A 27 -4.57 3.24 1.82
CA LEU A 27 -4.62 3.09 0.36
C LEU A 27 -3.19 2.95 -0.16
N ILE A 28 -2.86 1.82 -0.76
CA ILE A 28 -1.53 1.56 -1.31
C ILE A 28 -1.46 2.11 -2.73
N TYR A 29 -0.52 3.01 -2.95
CA TYR A 29 -0.21 3.58 -4.25
C TYR A 29 1.23 3.22 -4.66
N VAL A 30 1.38 2.69 -5.85
CA VAL A 30 2.67 2.50 -6.51
C VAL A 30 2.56 3.15 -7.88
N SER A 31 3.46 4.08 -8.19
CA SER A 31 3.38 4.84 -9.43
C SER A 31 3.35 3.94 -10.67
N ASN A 32 2.53 4.30 -11.65
CA ASN A 32 2.46 3.65 -12.95
C ASN A 32 3.79 3.67 -13.72
N PHE A 33 4.72 4.54 -13.32
CA PHE A 33 6.08 4.54 -13.85
C PHE A 33 6.74 3.18 -13.66
N PHE A 34 6.64 2.56 -12.47
CA PHE A 34 7.26 1.25 -12.20
C PHE A 34 6.56 0.08 -12.88
N ASP A 35 5.29 0.22 -13.28
CA ASP A 35 4.59 -0.76 -14.11
C ASP A 35 5.08 -0.70 -15.57
N LYS A 36 5.27 0.50 -16.10
CA LYS A 36 5.68 0.74 -17.49
C LYS A 36 7.18 0.59 -17.72
N HIS A 37 7.98 0.77 -16.67
CA HIS A 37 9.44 0.74 -16.73
C HIS A 37 9.99 -0.33 -15.77
N PRO A 38 9.92 -1.62 -16.16
CA PRO A 38 10.49 -2.69 -15.37
C PRO A 38 12.01 -2.51 -15.22
N THR A 39 12.53 -2.87 -14.05
CA THR A 39 13.96 -2.76 -13.77
C THR A 39 14.72 -3.91 -14.40
N HIS A 40 15.74 -3.59 -15.17
CA HIS A 40 16.63 -4.59 -15.72
C HIS A 40 17.74 -4.94 -14.72
N ILE A 41 17.77 -6.19 -14.27
CA ILE A 41 18.83 -6.72 -13.41
C ILE A 41 19.73 -7.62 -14.25
N LYS A 42 20.99 -7.22 -14.41
CA LYS A 42 21.99 -7.99 -15.16
C LYS A 42 22.72 -8.94 -14.21
N VAL A 43 22.80 -10.23 -14.58
CA VAL A 43 23.52 -11.28 -13.86
C VAL A 43 24.41 -12.00 -14.84
N TYR A 44 25.73 -11.67 -14.85
CA TYR A 44 26.70 -12.18 -15.82
C TYR A 44 26.25 -12.01 -17.29
N ARG A 45 25.86 -13.10 -17.95
CA ARG A 45 25.41 -13.12 -19.36
C ARG A 45 23.87 -13.02 -19.47
N TYR A 46 23.15 -13.12 -18.37
CA TYR A 46 21.68 -13.11 -18.35
C TYR A 46 21.15 -11.79 -17.83
N GLY A 47 19.95 -11.45 -18.25
CA GLY A 47 19.24 -10.28 -17.76
C GLY A 47 17.78 -10.62 -17.43
N TYR A 48 17.26 -10.03 -16.37
CA TYR A 48 15.89 -10.21 -15.92
C TYR A 48 15.19 -8.85 -15.85
N TRP A 49 14.03 -8.77 -16.46
CA TRP A 49 13.16 -7.59 -16.38
C TRP A 49 12.18 -7.78 -15.23
N VAL A 50 12.36 -7.02 -14.17
CA VAL A 50 11.56 -7.14 -12.94
C VAL A 50 10.49 -6.05 -12.91
N ASN A 51 9.22 -6.45 -12.98
CA ASN A 51 8.11 -5.53 -12.72
C ASN A 51 7.96 -5.35 -11.20
N GLN A 52 8.63 -4.31 -10.68
CA GLN A 52 8.64 -4.04 -9.25
C GLN A 52 7.26 -3.66 -8.72
N ALA A 53 6.44 -2.93 -9.50
CA ALA A 53 5.15 -2.43 -9.04
C ALA A 53 4.18 -3.58 -8.75
N THR A 54 4.08 -4.56 -9.66
CA THR A 54 3.18 -5.72 -9.47
C THR A 54 3.55 -6.51 -8.23
N ILE A 55 4.86 -6.82 -8.06
CA ILE A 55 5.33 -7.58 -6.90
C ILE A 55 5.09 -6.79 -5.62
N LEU A 56 5.42 -5.49 -5.61
CA LEU A 56 5.25 -4.64 -4.43
C LEU A 56 3.78 -4.48 -4.03
N LYS A 57 2.87 -4.26 -4.98
CA LYS A 57 1.41 -4.19 -4.71
C LYS A 57 0.91 -5.48 -4.05
N ASN A 58 1.34 -6.64 -4.54
CA ASN A 58 0.94 -7.93 -3.97
C ASN A 58 1.53 -8.17 -2.58
N SER A 59 2.83 -7.88 -2.40
CA SER A 59 3.51 -7.99 -1.10
C SER A 59 2.88 -7.05 -0.06
N SER A 60 2.52 -5.82 -0.47
CA SER A 60 1.91 -4.83 0.43
C SER A 60 0.55 -5.29 0.95
N LYS A 61 -0.30 -5.87 0.10
CA LYS A 61 -1.60 -6.43 0.53
C LYS A 61 -1.46 -7.55 1.57
N ALA A 62 -0.40 -8.33 1.46
CA ALA A 62 -0.13 -9.42 2.41
C ALA A 62 0.32 -8.91 3.79
N ILE A 63 0.99 -7.75 3.84
CA ILE A 63 1.54 -7.17 5.08
C ILE A 63 0.53 -6.18 5.71
N PHE A 64 -0.01 -5.26 4.92
CA PHE A 64 -1.00 -4.29 5.38
C PHE A 64 -2.42 -4.86 5.21
N THR A 65 -2.87 -5.69 6.15
CA THR A 65 -4.15 -6.43 6.05
C THR A 65 -5.39 -5.55 5.96
N SER A 66 -5.34 -4.34 6.55
CA SER A 66 -6.40 -3.33 6.45
C SER A 66 -6.08 -2.31 5.35
N SER A 67 -5.76 -2.77 4.15
CA SER A 67 -5.41 -1.90 3.03
C SER A 67 -6.13 -2.28 1.74
N ALA A 68 -6.32 -1.29 0.87
CA ALA A 68 -6.77 -1.47 -0.50
C ALA A 68 -5.79 -0.82 -1.48
N ASN A 69 -5.85 -1.20 -2.75
CA ASN A 69 -5.18 -0.42 -3.79
C ASN A 69 -5.82 0.96 -3.87
N CYS A 70 -5.01 1.97 -4.18
CA CYS A 70 -5.51 3.32 -4.38
C CYS A 70 -6.21 3.43 -5.74
N GLU A 71 -7.48 3.07 -5.77
CA GLU A 71 -8.35 3.04 -6.94
C GLU A 71 -9.64 3.79 -6.65
N LYS A 72 -10.35 4.22 -7.70
CA LYS A 72 -11.66 4.86 -7.58
C LYS A 72 -12.61 4.00 -6.75
N ASN A 73 -13.42 4.65 -5.91
CA ASN A 73 -14.36 4.01 -4.97
C ASN A 73 -13.71 3.20 -3.82
N GLN A 74 -12.41 3.30 -3.63
CA GLN A 74 -11.75 2.82 -2.41
C GLN A 74 -11.53 3.99 -1.45
N TYR A 75 -11.68 3.72 -0.16
CA TYR A 75 -11.53 4.72 0.89
C TYR A 75 -10.53 4.25 1.94
N GLY A 76 -9.68 5.16 2.41
CA GLY A 76 -8.69 4.88 3.45
C GLY A 76 -8.39 6.11 4.30
N LYS A 77 -7.78 5.91 5.45
CA LYS A 77 -7.38 7.01 6.35
C LYS A 77 -6.10 7.70 5.90
N LEU A 78 -5.20 6.95 5.27
CA LEU A 78 -3.90 7.40 4.78
C LEU A 78 -3.62 6.83 3.40
N ILE A 79 -2.83 7.54 2.60
CA ILE A 79 -2.27 7.00 1.35
C ILE A 79 -0.79 6.71 1.59
N LEU A 80 -0.37 5.48 1.31
CA LEU A 80 1.02 5.05 1.27
C LEU A 80 1.50 4.99 -0.17
N SER A 81 2.24 6.01 -0.60
CA SER A 81 2.93 6.01 -1.88
C SER A 81 4.28 5.32 -1.73
N LEU A 82 4.44 4.17 -2.37
CA LEU A 82 5.61 3.31 -2.25
C LEU A 82 6.49 3.41 -3.51
N GLU A 83 7.74 3.79 -3.32
CA GLU A 83 8.76 3.92 -4.36
C GLU A 83 9.86 2.87 -4.14
N PRO A 84 9.86 1.76 -4.91
CA PRO A 84 10.83 0.69 -4.72
C PRO A 84 12.15 0.96 -5.45
N LYS A 85 13.25 0.41 -4.90
CA LYS A 85 14.55 0.30 -5.55
C LYS A 85 15.13 -1.08 -5.25
N ILE A 86 15.73 -1.71 -6.25
CA ILE A 86 16.43 -2.99 -6.08
C ILE A 86 17.77 -2.97 -6.81
N PHE A 87 18.72 -3.70 -6.23
CA PHE A 87 20.04 -3.96 -6.81
C PHE A 87 20.48 -5.39 -6.48
N TYR A 88 21.04 -6.08 -7.44
CA TYR A 88 21.57 -7.43 -7.24
C TYR A 88 23.09 -7.46 -7.39
N ASN A 89 23.76 -8.03 -6.39
CA ASN A 89 25.20 -8.31 -6.45
C ASN A 89 25.40 -9.80 -6.81
N PRO A 90 25.83 -10.13 -8.03
CA PRO A 90 25.98 -11.52 -8.46
C PRO A 90 27.15 -12.24 -7.80
N LEU A 91 28.17 -11.52 -7.33
CA LEU A 91 29.32 -12.12 -6.64
C LEU A 91 28.95 -12.60 -5.24
N MET A 92 28.11 -11.84 -4.55
CA MET A 92 27.61 -12.17 -3.22
C MET A 92 26.30 -12.98 -3.26
N THR A 93 25.73 -13.18 -4.44
CA THR A 93 24.38 -13.77 -4.62
C THR A 93 23.32 -13.10 -3.73
N THR A 94 23.41 -11.77 -3.61
CA THR A 94 22.58 -10.99 -2.69
C THR A 94 21.75 -9.95 -3.44
N LEU A 95 20.45 -9.95 -3.20
CA LEU A 95 19.52 -8.93 -3.66
C LEU A 95 19.35 -7.90 -2.53
N TYR A 96 19.66 -6.66 -2.80
CA TYR A 96 19.44 -5.50 -1.94
C TYR A 96 18.20 -4.75 -2.41
N GLY A 97 17.46 -4.19 -1.49
CA GLY A 97 16.32 -3.35 -1.82
C GLY A 97 16.03 -2.30 -0.78
N GLY A 98 15.34 -1.26 -1.22
CA GLY A 98 14.82 -0.22 -0.37
C GLY A 98 13.45 0.23 -0.87
N ILE A 99 12.63 0.71 0.03
CA ILE A 99 11.32 1.31 -0.26
C ILE A 99 11.26 2.66 0.44
N THR A 100 11.02 3.71 -0.35
CA THR A 100 10.63 5.02 0.19
C THR A 100 9.11 5.07 0.25
N ALA A 101 8.56 5.24 1.45
CA ALA A 101 7.13 5.43 1.68
C ALA A 101 6.85 6.90 1.98
N LYS A 102 6.08 7.57 1.11
CA LYS A 102 5.52 8.89 1.35
C LYS A 102 4.10 8.71 1.86
N ILE A 103 3.81 9.23 3.04
CA ILE A 103 2.51 9.09 3.70
C ILE A 103 1.74 10.40 3.53
N TYR A 104 0.57 10.31 2.89
CA TYR A 104 -0.30 11.46 2.63
C TYR A 104 -1.55 11.40 3.49
N GLY A 105 -1.99 12.57 3.91
CA GLY A 105 -3.27 12.83 4.57
C GLY A 105 -4.38 13.19 3.60
N TYR A 106 -5.58 13.44 4.14
CA TYR A 106 -6.78 13.80 3.38
C TYR A 106 -6.63 15.14 2.63
N ASP A 107 -5.77 16.03 3.11
CA ASP A 107 -5.48 17.32 2.49
C ASP A 107 -4.43 17.24 1.36
N GLY A 108 -3.99 16.05 1.03
CA GLY A 108 -3.01 15.79 -0.01
C GLY A 108 -1.57 16.18 0.32
N LYS A 109 -1.33 16.57 1.56
CA LYS A 109 0.04 16.90 2.01
C LYS A 109 0.75 15.67 2.53
N ILE A 110 2.06 15.67 2.38
CA ILE A 110 2.92 14.65 2.97
C ILE A 110 2.99 14.89 4.48
N ILE A 111 2.54 13.92 5.25
CA ILE A 111 2.66 13.91 6.72
C ILE A 111 4.10 13.59 7.09
N THR A 112 4.67 12.55 6.46
CA THR A 112 6.05 12.11 6.68
C THR A 112 6.53 11.26 5.52
N THR A 113 7.85 11.10 5.43
CA THR A 113 8.50 10.17 4.50
C THR A 113 9.37 9.23 5.30
N ILE A 114 9.21 7.94 5.06
CA ILE A 114 9.94 6.86 5.75
C ILE A 114 10.71 6.07 4.70
N TYR A 115 11.97 5.77 4.98
CA TYR A 115 12.78 4.87 4.16
C TYR A 115 13.12 3.62 4.95
N SER A 116 13.00 2.47 4.31
CA SER A 116 13.40 1.19 4.87
C SER A 116 14.13 0.37 3.83
N GLU A 117 15.15 -0.36 4.24
CA GLU A 117 15.97 -1.21 3.37
C GLU A 117 16.30 -2.54 4.04
N ASP A 118 16.53 -3.56 3.22
CA ASP A 118 16.95 -4.89 3.65
C ASP A 118 17.65 -5.61 2.50
N GLU A 119 18.18 -6.79 2.79
CA GLU A 119 18.79 -7.67 1.81
C GLU A 119 18.27 -9.10 1.94
N THR A 120 18.41 -9.86 0.86
CA THR A 120 18.11 -11.29 0.88
C THR A 120 19.09 -12.04 0.00
N GLN A 121 19.65 -13.11 0.54
CA GLN A 121 20.53 -14.00 -0.23
C GLN A 121 19.70 -14.93 -1.10
N GLY A 122 20.20 -15.17 -2.31
CA GLY A 122 19.60 -16.10 -3.26
C GLY A 122 20.15 -15.89 -4.67
N ILE A 123 20.16 -16.96 -5.44
CA ILE A 123 20.55 -16.91 -6.85
C ILE A 123 19.37 -16.38 -7.65
N LEU A 124 19.61 -15.34 -8.44
CA LEU A 124 18.61 -14.82 -9.36
C LEU A 124 18.45 -15.80 -10.54
N THR A 125 17.31 -16.45 -10.60
CA THR A 125 16.94 -17.44 -11.62
C THR A 125 15.62 -17.03 -12.26
N VAL A 126 15.02 -17.89 -13.08
CA VAL A 126 13.66 -17.72 -13.62
C VAL A 126 12.60 -17.51 -12.54
N LEU A 127 12.89 -17.87 -11.28
CA LEU A 127 12.00 -17.62 -10.12
C LEU A 127 12.35 -16.33 -9.36
N TYR A 128 12.97 -15.35 -10.03
CA TYR A 128 13.40 -14.09 -9.43
C TYR A 128 12.28 -13.35 -8.69
N GLU A 129 11.02 -13.47 -9.12
CA GLU A 129 9.89 -12.83 -8.47
C GLU A 129 9.72 -13.27 -7.01
N LYS A 130 9.98 -14.56 -6.70
CA LYS A 130 9.93 -15.06 -5.33
C LYS A 130 11.01 -14.44 -4.44
N LEU A 131 12.19 -14.20 -5.01
CA LEU A 131 13.30 -13.56 -4.28
C LEU A 131 12.98 -12.10 -4.00
N VAL A 132 12.44 -11.38 -5.00
CA VAL A 132 12.01 -9.98 -4.86
C VAL A 132 10.85 -9.85 -3.88
N ASP A 133 9.84 -10.71 -3.97
CA ASP A 133 8.70 -10.75 -3.02
C ASP A 133 9.17 -10.97 -1.57
N LYS A 134 10.10 -11.92 -1.37
CA LYS A 134 10.70 -12.17 -0.05
C LYS A 134 11.39 -10.93 0.51
N LEU A 135 12.16 -10.22 -0.33
CA LEU A 135 12.84 -8.98 0.05
C LEU A 135 11.83 -7.89 0.41
N TYR A 136 10.84 -7.66 -0.46
CA TYR A 136 9.83 -6.63 -0.19
C TYR A 136 9.02 -6.90 1.07
N LYS A 137 8.66 -8.15 1.35
CA LYS A 137 7.96 -8.49 2.59
C LYS A 137 8.77 -8.13 3.84
N LYS A 138 10.09 -8.37 3.83
CA LYS A 138 10.95 -7.95 4.94
C LYS A 138 10.93 -6.44 5.13
N ILE A 139 11.12 -5.68 4.06
CA ILE A 139 11.13 -4.22 4.09
C ILE A 139 9.76 -3.66 4.52
N LEU A 140 8.67 -4.23 4.02
CA LEU A 140 7.31 -3.79 4.34
C LEU A 140 6.94 -4.06 5.81
N ILE A 141 7.43 -5.14 6.41
CA ILE A 141 7.28 -5.40 7.86
C ILE A 141 8.00 -4.32 8.67
N GLN A 142 9.21 -3.95 8.29
CA GLN A 142 9.93 -2.87 8.95
C GLN A 142 9.20 -1.53 8.78
N LEU A 143 8.71 -1.22 7.57
CA LEU A 143 7.91 -0.03 7.30
C LEU A 143 6.64 0.01 8.14
N GLN A 144 5.91 -1.11 8.24
CA GLN A 144 4.70 -1.21 9.05
C GLN A 144 4.99 -0.87 10.52
N ASN A 145 6.08 -1.39 11.08
CA ASN A 145 6.51 -1.08 12.43
C ASN A 145 6.86 0.41 12.60
N GLN A 146 7.60 0.98 11.65
CA GLN A 146 7.97 2.40 11.68
C GLN A 146 6.74 3.31 11.55
N ILE A 147 5.76 2.95 10.69
CA ILE A 147 4.50 3.70 10.54
C ILE A 147 3.69 3.66 11.83
N SER A 148 3.55 2.48 12.45
CA SER A 148 2.76 2.30 13.68
C SER A 148 3.31 3.08 14.89
N THR A 149 4.61 3.29 14.94
CA THR A 149 5.30 4.01 16.02
C THR A 149 5.57 5.49 15.70
N ASN A 150 5.22 5.94 14.49
CA ASN A 150 5.50 7.30 14.05
C ASN A 150 4.56 8.32 14.72
N GLU A 151 5.13 9.23 15.48
CA GLU A 151 4.39 10.23 16.25
C GLU A 151 3.57 11.18 15.35
N ALA A 152 4.14 11.63 14.21
CA ALA A 152 3.46 12.54 13.30
C ALA A 152 2.20 11.90 12.69
N ILE A 153 2.27 10.61 12.34
CA ILE A 153 1.13 9.84 11.81
C ILE A 153 0.07 9.68 12.89
N ASN A 154 0.47 9.30 14.11
CA ASN A 154 -0.45 9.11 15.23
C ASN A 154 -1.17 10.40 15.61
N LEU A 155 -0.46 11.52 15.68
CA LEU A 155 -1.05 12.84 15.92
C LEU A 155 -2.01 13.25 14.79
N TYR A 156 -1.66 12.96 13.54
CA TYR A 156 -2.53 13.24 12.40
C TYR A 156 -3.84 12.43 12.50
N LEU A 157 -3.77 11.13 12.75
CA LEU A 157 -4.95 10.25 12.86
C LEU A 157 -5.86 10.61 14.04
N GLN A 158 -5.32 11.15 15.13
CA GLN A 158 -6.11 11.64 16.26
C GLN A 158 -6.92 12.89 15.92
N LYS A 159 -6.41 13.74 15.04
CA LYS A 159 -7.04 15.02 14.68
C LYS A 159 -7.99 14.90 13.48
N ASN A 160 -7.79 13.90 12.62
CA ASN A 160 -8.47 13.80 11.34
C ASN A 160 -9.08 12.40 11.20
N SER A 161 -10.41 12.35 11.07
CA SER A 161 -11.17 11.12 10.91
C SER A 161 -11.76 10.94 9.49
N GLU A 162 -11.59 11.95 8.62
CA GLU A 162 -12.17 11.91 7.29
C GLU A 162 -11.40 10.92 6.39
N PRO A 163 -12.12 10.00 5.73
CA PRO A 163 -11.51 9.06 4.81
C PRO A 163 -11.13 9.75 3.49
N ILE A 164 -10.02 9.31 2.91
CA ILE A 164 -9.53 9.76 1.60
C ILE A 164 -10.09 8.83 0.54
N GLU A 165 -10.61 9.38 -0.55
CA GLU A 165 -11.00 8.58 -1.70
C GLU A 165 -9.78 8.31 -2.60
N GLY A 166 -9.70 7.09 -3.16
CA GLY A 166 -8.60 6.66 -4.02
C GLY A 166 -8.46 7.41 -5.35
N THR A 167 -9.45 8.22 -5.76
CA THR A 167 -9.34 9.16 -6.88
C THR A 167 -8.18 10.15 -6.69
N PHE A 168 -7.83 10.46 -5.44
CA PHE A 168 -6.70 11.33 -5.11
C PHE A 168 -5.37 10.80 -5.66
N CYS A 169 -5.18 9.48 -5.75
CA CYS A 169 -3.94 8.90 -6.26
C CYS A 169 -3.65 9.22 -7.73
N SER A 170 -4.66 9.60 -8.50
CA SER A 170 -4.44 10.06 -9.88
C SER A 170 -3.63 11.36 -9.96
N MET A 171 -3.58 12.13 -8.86
CA MET A 171 -2.82 13.38 -8.75
C MET A 171 -1.37 13.15 -8.31
N LEU A 172 -1.02 11.93 -7.88
CA LEU A 172 0.34 11.58 -7.42
C LEU A 172 1.26 11.09 -8.55
N ASN A 173 0.80 11.06 -9.79
CA ASN A 173 1.58 10.64 -10.99
C ASN A 173 2.49 11.75 -11.50
#